data_99d8881beb30f4e3e5fbcc8bacd66fe9
#
_entry.id   99d8881beb30f4e3e5fbcc8bacd66fe9
#
_cell.length_a   1.000
_cell.length_b   1.000
_cell.length_c   1.000
_cell.angle_alpha   90.00
_cell.angle_beta   90.00
_cell.angle_gamma   90.00
#
_symmetry.space_group_name_H-M   'P 1'
#
loop_
_entity.id
_entity.type
_entity.pdbx_description
1 polymer ?
#
loop_
_entity_poly.entity_id
_entity_poly.type
_entity_poly.pdbx_seq_one_letter_code
_entity_poly.pdbx_strand_id
1 'polypeptide(L)' 'MTPKEKAKKLYNDAYMRWCHELSHDKNVLTAKNICIYICNEVLGYMGADRGTEFWTKVKQEIEKL' A
#
# COMPACT_ATOMS: atom_id res chain seq x y z
N MET A 1 -8.93 -12.53 1.19
CA MET A 1 -7.74 -11.80 1.68
C MET A 1 -8.19 -10.66 2.58
N THR A 2 -7.59 -10.54 3.76
CA THR A 2 -7.89 -9.44 4.67
C THR A 2 -7.15 -8.17 4.26
N PRO A 3 -7.62 -6.98 4.71
CA PRO A 3 -6.88 -5.75 4.44
C PRO A 3 -5.43 -5.79 4.90
N LYS A 4 -5.17 -6.41 6.06
CA LYS A 4 -3.81 -6.56 6.59
C LYS A 4 -2.93 -7.42 5.68
N GLU A 5 -3.46 -8.52 5.19
CA GLU A 5 -2.74 -9.40 4.26
C GLU A 5 -2.46 -8.68 2.94
N LYS A 6 -3.44 -7.94 2.43
CA LYS A 6 -3.27 -7.18 1.20
C LYS A 6 -2.23 -6.08 1.37
N ALA A 7 -2.24 -5.40 2.51
CA ALA A 7 -1.25 -4.36 2.80
C ALA A 7 0.17 -4.93 2.82
N LYS A 8 0.36 -6.06 3.47
CA LYS A 8 1.66 -6.72 3.52
C LYS A 8 2.13 -7.13 2.13
N LYS A 9 1.23 -7.68 1.33
CA LYS A 9 1.57 -8.10 -0.03
C LYS A 9 2.00 -6.92 -0.88
N LEU A 10 1.23 -5.83 -0.86
CA LEU A 10 1.56 -4.62 -1.61
C LEU A 10 2.90 -4.05 -1.17
N TYR A 11 3.12 -3.97 0.14
CA TYR A 11 4.38 -3.46 0.68
C TYR A 11 5.56 -4.31 0.23
N ASN A 12 5.46 -5.62 0.36
CA ASN A 12 6.53 -6.52 -0.06
C ASN A 12 6.81 -6.41 -1.56
N ASP A 13 5.76 -6.36 -2.38
CA ASP A 13 5.92 -6.23 -3.83
C ASP A 13 6.60 -4.91 -4.17
N ALA A 14 6.18 -3.81 -3.56
CA ALA A 14 6.79 -2.51 -3.80
C ALA A 14 8.25 -2.50 -3.36
N TYR A 15 8.53 -3.02 -2.16
CA TYR A 15 9.89 -3.07 -1.63
C TYR A 15 10.81 -3.88 -2.53
N MET A 16 10.38 -5.06 -2.95
CA MET A 16 11.21 -5.98 -3.73
C MET A 16 11.41 -5.54 -5.17
N ARG A 17 10.39 -4.89 -5.76
CA ARG A 17 10.43 -4.55 -7.20
C ARG A 17 10.94 -3.15 -7.49
N TRP A 18 10.72 -2.22 -6.56
CA TRP A 18 10.93 -0.79 -6.86
C TRP A 18 12.01 -0.13 -6.02
N CYS A 19 12.56 -0.83 -5.01
CA CYS A 19 13.41 -0.20 -4.01
C CYS A 19 14.80 -0.84 -3.89
N HIS A 20 15.32 -1.46 -4.92
CA HIS A 20 16.58 -2.23 -4.84
C HIS A 20 17.83 -1.43 -4.53
N GLU A 21 17.86 -0.18 -4.95
CA GLU A 21 19.09 0.60 -4.95
C GLU A 21 19.19 1.60 -3.82
N LEU A 22 18.17 1.64 -2.96
CA LEU A 22 18.12 2.59 -1.85
C LEU A 22 18.57 1.91 -0.56
N SER A 23 18.93 2.72 0.46
CA SER A 23 19.18 2.19 1.78
C SER A 23 17.87 1.60 2.35
N HIS A 24 17.98 0.73 3.36
CA HIS A 24 16.81 0.09 3.94
C HIS A 24 15.76 1.13 4.41
N ASP A 25 16.20 2.16 5.14
CA ASP A 25 15.27 3.17 5.64
C ASP A 25 14.55 3.91 4.52
N LYS A 26 15.26 4.25 3.46
CA LYS A 26 14.66 4.91 2.29
C LYS A 26 13.74 3.97 1.55
N ASN A 27 14.10 2.69 1.45
CA ASN A 27 13.26 1.69 0.80
C ASN A 27 11.93 1.51 1.53
N VAL A 28 11.96 1.46 2.87
CA VAL A 28 10.75 1.35 3.67
C VAL A 28 9.83 2.54 3.41
N LEU A 29 10.37 3.76 3.46
CA LEU A 29 9.56 4.95 3.22
C LEU A 29 9.01 4.99 1.79
N THR A 30 9.84 4.67 0.81
CA THR A 30 9.43 4.67 -0.59
C THR A 30 8.36 3.61 -0.86
N ALA A 31 8.53 2.41 -0.31
CA ALA A 31 7.55 1.33 -0.47
C ALA A 31 6.20 1.73 0.13
N LYS A 32 6.19 2.34 1.31
CA LYS A 32 4.96 2.83 1.93
C LYS A 32 4.29 3.89 1.08
N ASN A 33 5.05 4.85 0.58
CA ASN A 33 4.51 5.93 -0.26
C ASN A 33 3.91 5.38 -1.55
N ILE A 34 4.56 4.42 -2.19
CA ILE A 34 4.04 3.76 -3.39
C ILE A 34 2.72 3.07 -3.08
N CYS A 35 2.66 2.33 -1.97
CA CYS A 35 1.45 1.61 -1.58
C CYS A 35 0.30 2.57 -1.26
N ILE A 36 0.58 3.67 -0.58
CA ILE A 36 -0.43 4.68 -0.28
C ILE A 36 -0.94 5.33 -1.57
N TYR A 37 -0.04 5.62 -2.49
CA TYR A 37 -0.42 6.16 -3.80
C TYR A 37 -1.37 5.20 -4.53
N ILE A 38 -1.03 3.91 -4.54
CA ILE A 38 -1.87 2.88 -5.17
C ILE A 38 -3.26 2.86 -4.52
N CYS A 39 -3.32 2.87 -3.20
CA CYS A 39 -4.59 2.87 -2.48
C CYS A 39 -5.43 4.09 -2.83
N ASN A 40 -4.82 5.27 -2.89
CA ASN A 40 -5.52 6.51 -3.24
C ASN A 40 -6.07 6.47 -4.67
N GLU A 41 -5.30 5.92 -5.61
CA GLU A 41 -5.75 5.79 -6.99
C GLU A 41 -6.94 4.83 -7.08
N VAL A 42 -6.86 3.68 -6.40
CA VAL A 42 -7.95 2.71 -6.39
C VAL A 42 -9.20 3.32 -5.78
N LEU A 43 -9.06 4.03 -4.66
CA LEU A 43 -10.18 4.68 -4.00
C LEU A 43 -10.81 5.76 -4.88
N GLY A 44 -9.98 6.47 -5.66
CA GLY A 44 -10.46 7.46 -6.59
C GLY A 44 -11.34 6.88 -7.70
N TYR A 45 -11.03 5.67 -8.14
CA TYR A 45 -11.83 4.99 -9.16
C TYR A 45 -13.10 4.34 -8.60
N MET A 46 -13.05 3.89 -7.35
CA MET A 46 -14.18 3.18 -6.75
C MET A 46 -15.32 4.09 -6.32
N GLY A 47 -15.00 5.32 -5.97
CA GLY A 47 -16.01 6.24 -5.44
C GLY A 47 -16.60 5.72 -4.14
N ALA A 48 -17.92 5.58 -4.05
CA ALA A 48 -18.63 5.15 -2.84
C ALA A 48 -18.93 3.65 -2.83
N ASP A 49 -18.20 2.85 -3.58
CA ASP A 49 -18.43 1.43 -3.73
C ASP A 49 -17.99 0.62 -2.49
N ARG A 50 -18.40 -0.65 -2.44
CA ARG A 50 -18.07 -1.56 -1.33
C ARG A 50 -16.56 -1.74 -1.14
N GLY A 51 -15.81 -1.69 -2.23
CA GLY A 51 -14.36 -1.79 -2.18
C GLY A 51 -13.69 -0.64 -1.43
N THR A 52 -14.38 0.49 -1.28
CA THR A 52 -13.84 1.66 -0.59
C THR A 52 -13.46 1.33 0.86
N GLU A 53 -14.32 0.61 1.58
CA GLU A 53 -14.03 0.25 2.96
C GLU A 53 -12.81 -0.66 3.04
N PHE A 54 -12.73 -1.66 2.17
CA PHE A 54 -11.58 -2.58 2.12
C PHE A 54 -10.29 -1.80 1.88
N TRP A 55 -10.25 -0.98 0.85
CA TRP A 55 -9.04 -0.25 0.46
C TRP A 55 -8.66 0.85 1.46
N THR A 56 -9.64 1.43 2.14
CA THR A 56 -9.36 2.37 3.23
C THR A 56 -8.63 1.65 4.37
N LYS A 57 -9.06 0.45 4.71
CA LYS A 57 -8.40 -0.37 5.72
C LYS A 57 -7.02 -0.82 5.29
N VAL A 58 -6.85 -1.18 4.01
CA VAL A 58 -5.53 -1.51 3.46
C VAL A 58 -4.58 -0.33 3.64
N LYS A 59 -5.01 0.87 3.31
CA LYS A 59 -4.20 2.07 3.47
C LYS A 59 -3.79 2.27 4.92
N GLN A 60 -4.73 2.12 5.85
CA GLN A 60 -4.46 2.25 7.29
C GLN A 60 -3.44 1.21 7.76
N GLU A 61 -3.54 -0.02 7.29
CA GLU A 61 -2.58 -1.07 7.64
C GLU A 61 -1.19 -0.78 7.08
N ILE A 62 -1.10 -0.20 5.88
CA ILE A 62 0.18 0.21 5.31
C ILE A 62 0.82 1.29 6.19
N GLU A 63 0.04 2.24 6.67
CA GLU A 63 0.55 3.31 7.52
C GLU A 63 1.12 2.78 8.85
N LYS A 64 0.62 1.62 9.31
CA LYS A 64 1.10 0.98 10.53
C LYS A 64 2.39 0.18 10.32
N LEU A 65 2.72 -0.15 9.10
CA LEU A 65 3.94 -0.89 8.81
C LEU A 65 5.17 0.01 9.02
#